data_01a21a6b03873698e16df7eeeea12d19
#
_entry.id   01a21a6b03873698e16df7eeeea12d19
#
_cell.length_a   1.000
_cell.length_b   1.000
_cell.length_c   1.000
_cell.angle_alpha   90.00
_cell.angle_beta   90.00
_cell.angle_gamma   90.00
#
_symmetry.space_group_name_H-M   'P 1'
#
loop_
_entity.id
_entity.type
_entity.pdbx_description
1 polymer ?
#
loop_
_entity_poly.entity_id
_entity_poly.type
_entity_poly.pdbx_seq_one_letter_code
_entity_poly.pdbx_strand_id
1 'polypeptide(L)'
;MKNERELLMLFYDSDNFREVLRQPFLNDGKVCATDGHILIRIDSSLCEGSYDEKPGGLTPPRTASVVPTATTDITVTRQQIERALEQAPEERNRQCPECKGSGDVTWEYRDRHYNTHMMEETCPVCDGSGTVDDYTVIKYQFIVCGKALGYHAVKTLLAAMSWLYIDTIRLVNADAQPMLFKPENMDVEILLMPQIKDEKLDTVKVI
;
A
#
# COMPACT_ATOMS: atom_id res chain seq x y z
N MET A 1 14.26 15.21 -10.72
CA MET A 1 14.30 14.24 -9.55
C MET A 1 14.81 12.93 -10.10
N LYS A 2 16.05 12.54 -9.80
CA LYS A 2 16.61 11.30 -10.34
C LYS A 2 15.80 10.11 -9.80
N ASN A 3 15.39 9.20 -10.71
CA ASN A 3 14.65 7.97 -10.39
C ASN A 3 13.24 8.16 -9.77
N GLU A 4 12.51 9.21 -10.12
CA GLU A 4 11.13 9.38 -9.66
C GLU A 4 10.24 8.16 -9.97
N ARG A 5 10.62 7.31 -10.92
CA ARG A 5 9.91 6.07 -11.25
C ARG A 5 9.82 5.13 -10.05
N GLU A 6 10.90 4.99 -9.28
CA GLU A 6 10.92 4.14 -8.08
C GLU A 6 9.98 4.68 -6.99
N LEU A 7 9.94 6.02 -6.83
CA LEU A 7 8.98 6.66 -5.92
C LEU A 7 7.55 6.41 -6.38
N LEU A 8 7.27 6.60 -7.67
CA LEU A 8 5.94 6.39 -8.24
C LEU A 8 5.48 4.92 -8.11
N MET A 9 6.40 3.95 -8.23
CA MET A 9 6.11 2.51 -8.06
C MET A 9 5.57 2.16 -6.67
N LEU A 10 5.80 2.97 -5.66
CA LEU A 10 5.23 2.77 -4.32
C LEU A 10 3.71 3.02 -4.27
N PHE A 11 3.16 3.71 -5.27
CA PHE A 11 1.78 4.23 -5.24
C PHE A 11 0.84 3.59 -6.27
N TYR A 12 1.31 2.75 -7.16
CA TYR A 12 0.44 2.05 -8.10
C TYR A 12 0.70 0.55 -8.10
N ASP A 13 -0.28 -0.21 -8.55
CA ASP A 13 -0.20 -1.65 -8.71
C ASP A 13 -0.33 -1.98 -10.20
N SER A 14 0.68 -2.65 -10.78
CA SER A 14 0.69 -3.09 -12.18
C SER A 14 -0.42 -4.07 -12.52
N ASP A 15 -0.95 -4.77 -11.52
CA ASP A 15 -2.01 -5.75 -11.65
C ASP A 15 -3.39 -5.22 -11.24
N ASN A 16 -3.49 -3.88 -10.99
CA ASN A 16 -4.76 -3.25 -10.62
C ASN A 16 -5.87 -3.59 -11.61
N PHE A 17 -7.07 -3.92 -11.12
CA PHE A 17 -8.22 -4.23 -11.97
C PHE A 17 -8.62 -3.07 -12.91
N ARG A 18 -8.31 -1.82 -12.53
CA ARG A 18 -8.46 -0.63 -13.36
C ARG A 18 -7.18 -0.39 -14.16
N GLU A 19 -7.17 -0.74 -15.43
CA GLU A 19 -5.99 -0.60 -16.31
C GLU A 19 -5.35 0.79 -16.26
N VAL A 20 -6.16 1.85 -16.18
CA VAL A 20 -5.67 3.24 -16.12
C VAL A 20 -4.82 3.54 -14.89
N LEU A 21 -4.90 2.73 -13.82
CA LEU A 21 -4.14 2.87 -12.59
C LEU A 21 -2.90 1.98 -12.53
N ARG A 22 -2.62 1.19 -13.58
CA ARG A 22 -1.47 0.28 -13.64
C ARG A 22 -0.14 0.96 -13.91
N GLN A 23 -0.15 2.25 -14.16
CA GLN A 23 1.05 3.03 -14.46
C GLN A 23 0.84 4.50 -14.11
N PRO A 24 1.93 5.25 -13.90
CA PRO A 24 1.84 6.69 -13.69
C PRO A 24 1.28 7.42 -14.92
N PHE A 25 0.62 8.53 -14.69
CA PHE A 25 0.01 9.38 -15.72
C PHE A 25 0.18 10.86 -15.42
N LEU A 26 0.11 11.70 -16.45
CA LEU A 26 0.12 13.15 -16.32
C LEU A 26 -1.33 13.67 -16.14
N ASN A 27 -1.55 14.50 -15.13
CA ASN A 27 -2.84 15.12 -14.86
C ASN A 27 -2.67 16.51 -14.25
N ASP A 28 -3.20 17.53 -14.93
CA ASP A 28 -3.14 18.94 -14.52
C ASP A 28 -1.70 19.41 -14.19
N GLY A 29 -0.73 19.08 -15.05
CA GLY A 29 0.67 19.46 -14.89
C GLY A 29 1.44 18.68 -13.82
N LYS A 30 0.81 17.68 -13.20
CA LYS A 30 1.46 16.81 -12.22
C LYS A 30 1.52 15.37 -12.70
N VAL A 31 2.63 14.71 -12.43
CA VAL A 31 2.79 13.26 -12.59
C VAL A 31 2.13 12.59 -11.40
N CYS A 32 1.21 11.69 -11.66
CA CYS A 32 0.36 11.04 -10.66
C CYS A 32 0.54 9.53 -10.71
N ALA A 33 0.52 8.88 -9.55
CA ALA A 33 0.43 7.43 -9.41
C ALA A 33 -0.51 7.08 -8.26
N THR A 34 -1.38 6.09 -8.44
CA THR A 34 -2.36 5.68 -7.43
C THR A 34 -2.83 4.25 -7.63
N ASP A 35 -3.10 3.56 -6.54
CA ASP A 35 -3.81 2.27 -6.52
C ASP A 35 -5.32 2.41 -6.27
N GLY A 36 -5.78 3.64 -6.01
CA GLY A 36 -7.15 3.99 -5.65
C GLY A 36 -7.34 4.29 -4.16
N HIS A 37 -6.38 3.95 -3.28
CA HIS A 37 -6.40 4.23 -1.83
C HIS A 37 -5.30 5.19 -1.39
N ILE A 38 -4.19 5.16 -2.10
CA ILE A 38 -3.07 6.08 -1.93
C ILE A 38 -2.82 6.79 -3.25
N LEU A 39 -2.35 8.03 -3.19
CA LEU A 39 -2.05 8.83 -4.38
C LEU A 39 -0.82 9.70 -4.11
N ILE A 40 0.11 9.72 -5.06
CA ILE A 40 1.16 10.73 -5.12
C ILE A 40 0.95 11.62 -6.34
N ARG A 41 1.23 12.92 -6.18
CA ARG A 41 1.25 13.91 -7.24
C ARG A 41 2.54 14.71 -7.15
N ILE A 42 3.30 14.74 -8.20
CA ILE A 42 4.61 15.42 -8.29
C ILE A 42 4.51 16.44 -9.41
N ASP A 43 4.98 17.66 -9.18
CA ASP A 43 5.07 18.66 -10.27
C ASP A 43 5.91 18.08 -11.43
N SER A 44 5.37 18.12 -12.64
CA SER A 44 6.01 17.51 -13.80
C SER A 44 7.40 18.10 -14.13
N SER A 45 7.65 19.34 -13.72
CA SER A 45 8.96 19.97 -13.87
C SER A 45 10.06 19.34 -12.99
N LEU A 46 9.67 18.60 -11.94
CA LEU A 46 10.58 17.85 -11.08
C LEU A 46 10.91 16.46 -11.60
N CYS A 47 10.19 15.98 -12.61
CA CYS A 47 10.32 14.64 -13.17
C CYS A 47 11.23 14.66 -14.40
N GLU A 48 12.05 13.62 -14.57
CA GLU A 48 12.90 13.43 -15.76
C GLU A 48 12.21 12.56 -16.83
N GLY A 49 11.23 11.73 -16.40
CA GLY A 49 10.48 10.85 -17.29
C GLY A 49 9.40 11.60 -18.08
N SER A 50 8.95 10.98 -19.17
CA SER A 50 7.77 11.41 -19.93
C SER A 50 6.58 10.54 -19.52
N TYR A 51 5.43 11.17 -19.26
CA TYR A 51 4.21 10.52 -18.81
C TYR A 51 3.02 10.96 -19.65
N ASP A 52 2.16 10.00 -19.99
CA ASP A 52 1.02 10.25 -20.84
C ASP A 52 -0.17 10.82 -20.04
N GLU A 53 -0.91 11.75 -20.64
CA GLU A 53 -2.18 12.21 -20.10
C GLU A 53 -3.30 11.14 -20.22
N LYS A 54 -3.16 10.22 -21.16
CA LYS A 54 -4.09 9.12 -21.42
C LYS A 54 -3.33 7.82 -21.62
N PRO A 55 -2.83 7.21 -20.53
CA PRO A 55 -2.07 5.97 -20.62
C PRO A 55 -2.93 4.86 -21.27
N GLY A 56 -2.38 4.22 -22.31
CA GLY A 56 -3.13 3.23 -23.10
C GLY A 56 -4.41 3.74 -23.79
N GLY A 57 -4.54 5.07 -24.01
CA GLY A 57 -5.73 5.70 -24.56
C GLY A 57 -6.88 5.89 -23.54
N LEU A 58 -6.70 5.47 -22.30
CA LEU A 58 -7.70 5.57 -21.24
C LEU A 58 -7.61 6.95 -20.55
N THR A 59 -8.76 7.48 -20.13
CA THR A 59 -8.82 8.74 -19.40
C THR A 59 -8.66 8.47 -17.90
N PRO A 60 -7.57 8.96 -17.28
CA PRO A 60 -7.36 8.78 -15.84
C PRO A 60 -8.33 9.65 -15.02
N PRO A 61 -8.52 9.32 -13.72
CA PRO A 61 -9.32 10.13 -12.83
C PRO A 61 -8.72 11.53 -12.66
N ARG A 62 -9.57 12.54 -12.44
CA ARG A 62 -9.13 13.90 -12.12
C ARG A 62 -8.58 13.94 -10.70
N THR A 63 -7.27 13.86 -10.54
CA THR A 63 -6.62 13.80 -9.23
C THR A 63 -6.70 15.13 -8.48
N ALA A 64 -6.74 16.26 -9.18
CA ALA A 64 -6.88 17.58 -8.54
C ALA A 64 -8.18 17.71 -7.73
N SER A 65 -9.25 17.05 -8.14
CA SER A 65 -10.55 17.13 -7.45
C SER A 65 -10.58 16.43 -6.09
N VAL A 66 -9.63 15.55 -5.82
CA VAL A 66 -9.55 14.83 -4.53
C VAL A 66 -8.52 15.44 -3.58
N VAL A 67 -7.79 16.46 -4.00
CA VAL A 67 -6.86 17.18 -3.12
C VAL A 67 -7.65 18.11 -2.19
N PRO A 68 -7.64 17.89 -0.88
CA PRO A 68 -8.37 18.72 0.05
C PRO A 68 -7.69 20.07 0.26
N THR A 69 -8.47 21.04 0.71
CA THR A 69 -7.92 22.32 1.17
C THR A 69 -7.10 22.12 2.44
N ALA A 70 -5.95 22.78 2.55
CA ALA A 70 -5.14 22.75 3.76
C ALA A 70 -5.90 23.44 4.91
N THR A 71 -6.08 22.73 6.03
CA THR A 71 -6.78 23.22 7.24
C THR A 71 -5.92 23.11 8.49
N THR A 72 -4.86 22.33 8.44
CA THR A 72 -3.95 22.03 9.55
C THR A 72 -2.50 22.14 9.10
N ASP A 73 -1.59 22.17 10.06
CA ASP A 73 -0.15 22.14 9.82
C ASP A 73 0.51 21.35 10.95
N ILE A 74 0.53 20.04 10.79
CA ILE A 74 1.05 19.11 11.79
C ILE A 74 2.28 18.43 11.22
N THR A 75 3.41 18.56 11.91
CA THR A 75 4.64 17.86 11.51
C THR A 75 4.59 16.42 11.97
N VAL A 76 4.78 15.51 11.02
CA VAL A 76 4.95 14.07 11.24
C VAL A 76 6.41 13.73 10.98
N THR A 77 7.06 13.08 11.93
CA THR A 77 8.47 12.69 11.77
C THR A 77 8.59 11.26 11.30
N ARG A 78 9.65 10.97 10.54
CA ARG A 78 10.02 9.61 10.16
C ARG A 78 10.08 8.69 11.38
N GLN A 79 10.72 9.13 12.47
CA GLN A 79 10.87 8.35 13.69
C GLN A 79 9.52 7.98 14.33
N GLN A 80 8.50 8.86 14.27
CA GLN A 80 7.15 8.52 14.76
C GLN A 80 6.53 7.37 13.96
N ILE A 81 6.70 7.39 12.64
CA ILE A 81 6.18 6.34 11.75
C ILE A 81 6.94 5.04 11.97
N GLU A 82 8.28 5.08 12.04
CA GLU A 82 9.12 3.90 12.29
C GLU A 82 8.75 3.23 13.60
N ARG A 83 8.67 3.99 14.70
CA ARG A 83 8.25 3.46 16.01
C ARG A 83 6.86 2.85 16.01
N ALA A 84 5.94 3.42 15.22
CA ALA A 84 4.61 2.87 15.10
C ALA A 84 4.63 1.54 14.33
N LEU A 85 5.39 1.44 13.24
CA LEU A 85 5.55 0.20 12.48
C LEU A 85 6.27 -0.89 13.26
N GLU A 86 7.24 -0.55 14.11
CA GLU A 86 7.92 -1.50 15.01
C GLU A 86 6.97 -2.18 16.01
N GLN A 87 5.86 -1.53 16.36
CA GLN A 87 4.83 -2.10 17.24
C GLN A 87 3.89 -3.08 16.53
N ALA A 88 3.87 -3.06 15.20
CA ALA A 88 3.13 -4.00 14.39
C ALA A 88 4.11 -5.02 13.79
N PRO A 89 3.96 -6.32 14.04
CA PRO A 89 4.83 -7.31 13.44
C PRO A 89 4.73 -7.24 11.91
N GLU A 90 5.86 -7.39 11.23
CA GLU A 90 5.87 -7.50 9.78
C GLU A 90 5.07 -8.71 9.33
N GLU A 91 4.45 -8.59 8.15
CA GLU A 91 3.91 -9.74 7.43
C GLU A 91 5.01 -10.80 7.30
N ARG A 92 4.74 -11.98 7.81
CA ARG A 92 5.60 -13.13 7.61
C ARG A 92 4.77 -14.22 6.97
N ASN A 93 5.25 -14.73 5.85
CA ASN A 93 4.72 -15.95 5.33
C ASN A 93 4.99 -17.04 6.36
N ARG A 94 3.93 -17.60 6.91
CA ARG A 94 4.05 -18.76 7.80
C ARG A 94 3.95 -20.04 6.99
N GLN A 95 4.56 -21.09 7.50
CA GLN A 95 4.44 -22.42 6.93
C GLN A 95 2.97 -22.82 6.80
N CYS A 96 2.56 -23.29 5.65
CA CYS A 96 1.19 -23.74 5.42
C CYS A 96 0.82 -24.83 6.42
N PRO A 97 -0.26 -24.68 7.19
CA PRO A 97 -0.64 -25.66 8.23
C PRO A 97 -1.08 -26.99 7.63
N GLU A 98 -1.57 -27.00 6.40
CA GLU A 98 -2.04 -28.21 5.72
C GLU A 98 -0.88 -29.07 5.24
N CYS A 99 -0.02 -28.53 4.39
CA CYS A 99 1.10 -29.27 3.83
C CYS A 99 2.39 -29.17 4.67
N LYS A 100 2.39 -28.41 5.75
CA LYS A 100 3.55 -28.20 6.63
C LYS A 100 4.80 -27.75 5.88
N GLY A 101 4.60 -26.94 4.83
CA GLY A 101 5.67 -26.35 4.04
C GLY A 101 6.11 -27.15 2.81
N SER A 102 5.60 -28.37 2.59
CA SER A 102 5.98 -29.18 1.42
C SER A 102 5.48 -28.63 0.09
N GLY A 103 4.37 -27.92 0.10
CA GLY A 103 3.65 -27.51 -1.09
C GLY A 103 2.66 -28.55 -1.61
N ASP A 104 2.81 -29.80 -1.19
CA ASP A 104 2.00 -30.91 -1.67
C ASP A 104 1.26 -31.61 -0.52
N VAL A 105 0.15 -32.23 -0.83
CA VAL A 105 -0.67 -33.03 0.09
C VAL A 105 -0.94 -34.41 -0.51
N THR A 106 -1.02 -35.41 0.35
CA THR A 106 -1.37 -36.75 -0.05
C THR A 106 -2.82 -37.01 0.21
N TRP A 107 -3.55 -37.35 -0.85
CA TRP A 107 -4.94 -37.79 -0.76
C TRP A 107 -5.00 -39.30 -0.68
N GLU A 108 -5.80 -39.82 0.24
CA GLU A 108 -6.12 -41.24 0.35
C GLU A 108 -7.58 -41.46 -0.07
N TYR A 109 -7.82 -42.35 -1.03
CA TYR A 109 -9.17 -42.79 -1.32
C TYR A 109 -9.24 -44.31 -1.40
N ARG A 110 -10.41 -44.87 -1.10
CA ARG A 110 -10.69 -46.31 -1.21
C ARG A 110 -11.55 -46.57 -2.41
N ASP A 111 -11.16 -47.54 -3.22
CA ASP A 111 -11.93 -48.00 -4.35
C ASP A 111 -13.12 -48.92 -3.93
N ARG A 112 -13.91 -49.41 -4.90
CA ARG A 112 -15.05 -50.28 -4.66
C ARG A 112 -14.67 -51.65 -4.07
N HIS A 113 -13.41 -52.00 -4.16
CA HIS A 113 -12.86 -53.27 -3.66
C HIS A 113 -12.13 -53.04 -2.33
N TYR A 114 -12.27 -51.89 -1.71
CA TYR A 114 -11.63 -51.49 -0.44
C TYR A 114 -10.09 -51.36 -0.52
N ASN A 115 -9.51 -51.30 -1.74
CA ASN A 115 -8.09 -50.99 -1.86
C ASN A 115 -7.87 -49.52 -1.60
N THR A 116 -6.80 -49.23 -0.86
CA THR A 116 -6.38 -47.87 -0.58
C THR A 116 -5.42 -47.40 -1.66
N HIS A 117 -5.70 -46.24 -2.19
CA HIS A 117 -4.87 -45.54 -3.18
C HIS A 117 -4.41 -44.22 -2.60
N MET A 118 -3.16 -43.86 -2.85
CA MET A 118 -2.57 -42.58 -2.46
C MET A 118 -2.21 -41.80 -3.71
N MET A 119 -2.47 -40.51 -3.69
CA MET A 119 -2.13 -39.59 -4.77
C MET A 119 -1.56 -38.30 -4.17
N GLU A 120 -0.42 -37.89 -4.67
CA GLU A 120 0.16 -36.58 -4.31
C GLU A 120 -0.40 -35.51 -5.24
N GLU A 121 -0.84 -34.42 -4.65
CA GLU A 121 -1.35 -33.26 -5.38
C GLU A 121 -0.88 -31.95 -4.72
N THR A 122 -0.86 -30.91 -5.52
CA THR A 122 -0.57 -29.55 -5.07
C THR A 122 -1.50 -29.16 -3.92
N CYS A 123 -0.96 -28.65 -2.85
CA CYS A 123 -1.72 -28.25 -1.68
C CYS A 123 -2.72 -27.13 -2.04
N PRO A 124 -4.03 -27.33 -1.88
CA PRO A 124 -5.05 -26.36 -2.26
C PRO A 124 -5.13 -25.15 -1.32
N VAL A 125 -4.46 -25.20 -0.16
CA VAL A 125 -4.47 -24.12 0.83
C VAL A 125 -3.41 -23.05 0.51
N CYS A 126 -2.31 -23.44 -0.09
CA CYS A 126 -1.20 -22.55 -0.42
C CYS A 126 -0.82 -22.57 -1.91
N ASP A 127 -1.61 -23.20 -2.76
CA ASP A 127 -1.37 -23.35 -4.20
C ASP A 127 0.07 -23.81 -4.52
N GLY A 128 0.58 -24.74 -3.70
CA GLY A 128 1.92 -25.30 -3.87
C GLY A 128 3.07 -24.47 -3.32
N SER A 129 2.84 -23.26 -2.83
CA SER A 129 3.91 -22.39 -2.31
C SER A 129 4.56 -22.89 -1.01
N GLY A 130 3.91 -23.80 -0.29
CA GLY A 130 4.33 -24.26 1.03
C GLY A 130 4.12 -23.25 2.15
N THR A 131 3.72 -22.03 1.83
CA THR A 131 3.52 -20.94 2.78
C THR A 131 2.15 -20.29 2.61
N VAL A 132 1.62 -19.72 3.67
CA VAL A 132 0.42 -18.86 3.65
C VAL A 132 0.78 -17.54 4.28
N ASP A 133 0.10 -16.48 3.83
CA ASP A 133 0.30 -15.14 4.38
C ASP A 133 -0.04 -15.13 5.87
N ASP A 134 0.82 -14.51 6.65
CA ASP A 134 0.51 -14.22 8.04
C ASP A 134 -0.25 -12.90 8.13
N TYR A 135 -1.58 -13.00 8.25
CA TYR A 135 -2.45 -11.84 8.36
C TYR A 135 -2.32 -11.07 9.69
N THR A 136 -1.25 -11.28 10.46
CA THR A 136 -1.06 -10.57 11.74
C THR A 136 -1.01 -9.06 11.56
N VAL A 137 -0.45 -8.57 10.46
CA VAL A 137 -0.42 -7.12 10.15
C VAL A 137 -1.80 -6.53 9.83
N ILE A 138 -2.74 -7.34 9.36
CA ILE A 138 -4.13 -6.91 9.13
C ILE A 138 -4.85 -6.62 10.45
N LYS A 139 -4.32 -7.09 11.57
CA LYS A 139 -4.89 -6.84 12.91
C LYS A 139 -4.59 -5.45 13.43
N TYR A 140 -3.73 -4.70 12.77
CA TYR A 140 -3.30 -3.39 13.22
C TYR A 140 -3.85 -2.27 12.34
N GLN A 141 -4.25 -1.19 12.99
CA GLN A 141 -4.56 0.08 12.34
C GLN A 141 -3.76 1.20 13.01
N PHE A 142 -3.27 2.12 12.22
CA PHE A 142 -2.41 3.21 12.68
C PHE A 142 -3.22 4.48 12.85
N ILE A 143 -3.16 5.07 14.01
CA ILE A 143 -3.93 6.29 14.30
C ILE A 143 -3.05 7.51 14.08
N VAL A 144 -3.42 8.31 13.09
CA VAL A 144 -2.81 9.61 12.76
C VAL A 144 -3.88 10.68 12.96
N CYS A 145 -3.70 11.56 13.92
CA CYS A 145 -4.68 12.62 14.27
C CYS A 145 -6.12 12.09 14.40
N GLY A 146 -6.30 10.94 15.05
CA GLY A 146 -7.62 10.33 15.26
C GLY A 146 -8.20 9.58 14.05
N LYS A 147 -7.54 9.59 12.90
CA LYS A 147 -7.93 8.83 11.70
C LYS A 147 -7.16 7.51 11.63
N ALA A 148 -7.84 6.44 11.24
CA ALA A 148 -7.22 5.12 11.06
C ALA A 148 -6.63 5.00 9.65
N LEU A 149 -5.36 4.61 9.55
CA LEU A 149 -4.68 4.24 8.32
C LEU A 149 -4.30 2.75 8.37
N GLY A 150 -4.36 2.10 7.22
CA GLY A 150 -3.88 0.72 7.09
C GLY A 150 -2.35 0.65 7.07
N TYR A 151 -1.81 -0.53 7.39
CA TYR A 151 -0.37 -0.81 7.40
C TYR A 151 0.31 -0.40 6.09
N HIS A 152 -0.25 -0.79 4.95
CA HIS A 152 0.29 -0.46 3.64
C HIS A 152 0.45 1.05 3.43
N ALA A 153 -0.56 1.86 3.77
CA ALA A 153 -0.51 3.31 3.60
C ALA A 153 0.60 3.95 4.45
N VAL A 154 0.77 3.50 5.70
CA VAL A 154 1.82 4.01 6.61
C VAL A 154 3.21 3.57 6.15
N LYS A 155 3.36 2.33 5.71
CA LYS A 155 4.61 1.80 5.15
C LYS A 155 5.01 2.53 3.86
N THR A 156 4.05 2.81 2.98
CA THR A 156 4.27 3.58 1.76
C THR A 156 4.69 5.02 2.07
N LEU A 157 4.07 5.66 3.07
CA LEU A 157 4.47 6.99 3.51
C LEU A 157 5.92 6.99 4.00
N LEU A 158 6.32 6.03 4.83
CA LEU A 158 7.69 5.89 5.30
C LEU A 158 8.67 5.67 4.14
N ALA A 159 8.34 4.79 3.21
CA ALA A 159 9.15 4.53 2.02
C ALA A 159 9.30 5.78 1.14
N ALA A 160 8.22 6.55 0.96
CA ALA A 160 8.25 7.80 0.22
C ALA A 160 9.13 8.85 0.91
N MET A 161 9.03 9.01 2.25
CA MET A 161 9.90 9.89 3.02
C MET A 161 11.37 9.50 2.89
N SER A 162 11.66 8.20 2.92
CA SER A 162 13.01 7.66 2.74
C SER A 162 13.54 7.97 1.35
N TRP A 163 12.72 7.79 0.33
CA TRP A 163 13.06 8.05 -1.05
C TRP A 163 13.28 9.55 -1.33
N LEU A 164 12.47 10.42 -0.72
CA LEU A 164 12.60 11.88 -0.78
C LEU A 164 13.75 12.43 0.07
N TYR A 165 14.43 11.59 0.86
CA TYR A 165 15.48 11.97 1.82
C TYR A 165 15.02 13.02 2.83
N ILE A 166 13.78 12.88 3.34
CA ILE A 166 13.20 13.79 4.34
C ILE A 166 12.94 13.06 5.66
N ASP A 167 13.17 13.74 6.77
CA ASP A 167 12.90 13.24 8.11
C ASP A 167 11.57 13.72 8.68
N THR A 168 10.98 14.73 8.01
CA THR A 168 9.70 15.31 8.41
C THR A 168 8.81 15.53 7.20
N ILE A 169 7.50 15.37 7.42
CA ILE A 169 6.48 15.68 6.43
C ILE A 169 5.31 16.39 7.12
N ARG A 170 4.69 17.33 6.45
CA ARG A 170 3.56 18.10 7.01
C ARG A 170 2.24 17.45 6.64
N LEU A 171 1.44 17.11 7.63
CA LEU A 171 0.03 16.79 7.45
C LEU A 171 -0.75 18.10 7.42
N VAL A 172 -1.20 18.49 6.25
CA VAL A 172 -1.86 19.79 6.02
C VAL A 172 -3.38 19.70 5.99
N ASN A 173 -3.92 18.51 6.15
CA ASN A 173 -5.35 18.27 6.30
C ASN A 173 -5.61 17.05 7.18
N ALA A 174 -5.87 17.27 8.46
CA ALA A 174 -6.19 16.22 9.42
C ALA A 174 -7.70 15.97 9.55
N ASP A 175 -8.54 16.93 9.17
CA ASP A 175 -9.97 16.91 9.46
C ASP A 175 -10.81 16.25 8.37
N ALA A 176 -10.33 16.28 7.11
CA ALA A 176 -11.06 15.75 5.97
C ALA A 176 -10.44 14.45 5.41
N GLN A 177 -11.08 13.88 4.42
CA GLN A 177 -10.62 12.71 3.65
C GLN A 177 -10.46 13.14 2.18
N PRO A 178 -9.37 12.73 1.53
CA PRO A 178 -8.19 12.01 2.05
C PRO A 178 -7.28 12.89 2.92
N MET A 179 -6.38 12.27 3.67
CA MET A 179 -5.32 12.97 4.41
C MET A 179 -4.23 13.41 3.45
N LEU A 180 -3.84 14.69 3.51
CA LEU A 180 -2.85 15.28 2.61
C LEU A 180 -1.54 15.55 3.34
N PHE A 181 -0.49 14.91 2.86
CA PHE A 181 0.88 15.09 3.35
C PHE A 181 1.72 15.83 2.30
N LYS A 182 2.50 16.81 2.74
CA LYS A 182 3.38 17.62 1.88
C LYS A 182 4.77 17.76 2.49
N PRO A 183 5.85 17.44 1.74
CA PRO A 183 7.19 17.88 2.10
C PRO A 183 7.28 19.41 2.11
N GLU A 184 8.18 19.95 2.91
CA GLU A 184 8.26 21.40 3.11
C GLU A 184 8.80 22.15 1.88
N ASN A 185 9.78 21.56 1.18
CA ASN A 185 10.53 22.24 0.12
C ASN A 185 10.38 21.62 -1.28
N MET A 186 9.32 20.83 -1.49
CA MET A 186 9.08 20.15 -2.77
C MET A 186 7.60 20.22 -3.12
N ASP A 187 7.27 20.43 -4.39
CA ASP A 187 5.89 20.34 -4.88
C ASP A 187 5.50 18.88 -5.13
N VAL A 188 5.39 18.16 -4.02
CA VAL A 188 4.93 16.77 -3.93
C VAL A 188 3.74 16.72 -2.98
N GLU A 189 2.71 16.02 -3.38
CA GLU A 189 1.48 15.80 -2.61
C GLU A 189 1.27 14.30 -2.45
N ILE A 190 1.19 13.83 -1.21
CA ILE A 190 0.88 12.43 -0.89
C ILE A 190 -0.46 12.40 -0.19
N LEU A 191 -1.40 11.66 -0.77
CA LEU A 191 -2.74 11.51 -0.22
C LEU A 191 -2.94 10.07 0.22
N LEU A 192 -3.39 9.92 1.46
CA LEU A 192 -3.73 8.62 2.05
C LEU A 192 -5.21 8.61 2.41
N MET A 193 -5.93 7.60 1.96
CA MET A 193 -7.34 7.42 2.29
C MET A 193 -7.47 6.75 3.66
N PRO A 194 -8.05 7.42 4.66
CA PRO A 194 -8.34 6.78 5.94
C PRO A 194 -9.33 5.64 5.79
N GLN A 195 -9.14 4.62 6.61
CA GLN A 195 -10.08 3.50 6.75
C GLN A 195 -11.13 3.81 7.82
N ILE A 196 -12.24 3.10 7.76
CA ILE A 196 -13.18 3.09 8.89
C ILE A 196 -12.48 2.39 10.06
N LYS A 197 -12.49 3.05 11.22
CA LYS A 197 -11.89 2.46 12.42
C LYS A 197 -12.65 1.17 12.79
N ASP A 198 -11.92 0.07 12.82
CA ASP A 198 -12.45 -1.23 13.27
C ASP A 198 -12.05 -1.45 14.74
N GLU A 199 -13.04 -1.59 15.62
CA GLU A 199 -12.83 -1.81 17.05
C GLU A 199 -12.22 -3.20 17.37
N LYS A 200 -12.24 -4.11 16.41
CA LYS A 200 -11.65 -5.45 16.56
C LYS A 200 -10.15 -5.48 16.27
N LEU A 201 -9.63 -4.42 15.67
CA LEU A 201 -8.22 -4.32 15.33
C LEU A 201 -7.45 -3.59 16.43
N ASP A 202 -6.23 -4.04 16.66
CA ASP A 202 -5.31 -3.34 17.54
C ASP A 202 -4.93 -1.99 16.94
N THR A 203 -4.87 -0.96 17.78
CA THR A 203 -4.54 0.40 17.35
C THR A 203 -3.13 0.78 17.78
N VAL A 204 -2.35 1.27 16.83
CA VAL A 204 -1.03 1.85 17.08
C VAL A 204 -1.10 3.35 16.82
N LYS A 205 -0.75 4.15 17.82
CA LYS A 205 -0.75 5.60 17.68
C LYS A 205 0.53 6.07 17.00
N VAL A 206 0.39 6.85 15.91
CA VAL A 206 1.52 7.52 15.24
C VAL A 206 1.71 8.92 15.82
N ILE A 207 0.64 9.70 15.86
CA ILE A 207 0.56 11.03 16.46
C ILE A 207 -0.84 11.30 17.01
#